data_b48193885e87d471bacb8cd563c47bf8
#
_entry.id   b48193885e87d471bacb8cd563c47bf8
#
_cell.length_a   1.000
_cell.length_b   1.000
_cell.length_c   1.000
_cell.angle_alpha   90.00
_cell.angle_beta   90.00
_cell.angle_gamma   90.00
#
_symmetry.space_group_name_H-M   'P 1'
#
loop_
_entity.id
_entity.type
_entity.pdbx_description
1 polymer ?
#
loop_
_entity_poly.entity_id
_entity_poly.type
_entity_poly.pdbx_seq_one_letter_code
_entity_poly.pdbx_strand_id
1 'polypeptide(L)'
;MRLSLLIALFVCPAVAQPPLQQQIRNIAADAHAKVSTACSLPGTPLNCDLDAEAHPPMQSVFKLPLALTILHQVEQGKFSLDQSIRFQPEDLILPVPYSPLQDKYPQAGVDVPLRTLLQMTVALSDNTAADILLRIAGGPKTVEDYIAALGVTGFHLQDGERALHRDHSLQYRNWFEPQGAVQLLRTVSDHSPLTMEHTGLLLAWMRSSRASRLGLDLPEGTTVAHKGGTSDTDNGITAATNDIGLIALPDGRQLAIAVFVTDSTADEATRLKVIARIGRAVYDSATRLQIR
;
A
#
# COMPACT_ATOMS: atom_id res chain seq x y z
N MET A 1 66.44 15.05 26.84
CA MET A 1 65.02 15.25 27.21
C MET A 1 64.13 14.77 26.06
N ARG A 2 63.50 13.60 26.19
CA ARG A 2 62.56 13.06 25.21
C ARG A 2 61.13 13.39 25.66
N LEU A 3 60.46 14.25 24.93
CA LEU A 3 59.07 14.65 25.18
C LEU A 3 58.15 13.56 24.63
N SER A 4 57.54 12.78 25.51
CA SER A 4 56.53 11.78 25.12
C SER A 4 55.18 12.48 25.00
N LEU A 5 54.66 12.55 23.77
CA LEU A 5 53.35 13.09 23.45
C LEU A 5 52.30 12.01 23.74
N LEU A 6 51.53 12.15 24.81
CA LEU A 6 50.37 11.31 25.09
C LEU A 6 49.20 11.79 24.25
N ILE A 7 48.83 11.01 23.24
CA ILE A 7 47.59 11.18 22.46
C ILE A 7 46.44 10.54 23.26
N ALA A 8 45.59 11.34 23.87
CA ALA A 8 44.34 10.89 24.49
C ALA A 8 43.33 10.60 23.36
N LEU A 9 43.04 9.32 23.11
CA LEU A 9 41.94 8.89 22.27
C LEU A 9 40.63 9.16 23.01
N PHE A 10 39.90 10.19 22.60
CA PHE A 10 38.51 10.42 22.99
C PHE A 10 37.64 9.35 22.30
N VAL A 11 37.28 8.28 22.99
CA VAL A 11 36.25 7.35 22.61
C VAL A 11 34.90 8.04 22.88
N CYS A 12 34.28 8.59 21.85
CA CYS A 12 32.93 9.10 21.93
C CYS A 12 31.99 7.88 22.17
N PRO A 13 31.20 7.84 23.25
CA PRO A 13 30.28 6.72 23.47
C PRO A 13 29.28 6.71 22.33
N ALA A 14 29.19 5.59 21.61
CA ALA A 14 28.15 5.36 20.62
C ALA A 14 26.80 5.37 21.37
N VAL A 15 25.99 6.41 21.16
CA VAL A 15 24.64 6.46 21.67
C VAL A 15 23.87 5.33 21.00
N ALA A 16 23.47 4.33 21.76
CA ALA A 16 22.68 3.20 21.26
C ALA A 16 21.36 3.75 20.68
N GLN A 17 21.07 3.36 19.42
CA GLN A 17 19.80 3.75 18.82
C GLN A 17 18.63 3.13 19.61
N PRO A 18 17.53 3.89 19.83
CA PRO A 18 16.36 3.34 20.50
C PRO A 18 15.78 2.16 19.72
N PRO A 19 15.07 1.24 20.38
CA PRO A 19 14.38 0.15 19.71
C PRO A 19 13.51 0.63 18.54
N LEU A 20 13.39 -0.15 17.48
CA LEU A 20 12.69 0.24 16.24
C LEU A 20 11.27 0.78 16.52
N GLN A 21 10.50 0.10 17.35
CA GLN A 21 9.15 0.56 17.72
C GLN A 21 9.15 1.94 18.41
N GLN A 22 10.17 2.26 19.21
CA GLN A 22 10.28 3.59 19.81
C GLN A 22 10.66 4.65 18.78
N GLN A 23 11.51 4.30 17.82
CA GLN A 23 11.81 5.20 16.68
C GLN A 23 10.54 5.49 15.88
N ILE A 24 9.73 4.45 15.56
CA ILE A 24 8.48 4.61 14.84
C ILE A 24 7.50 5.50 15.62
N ARG A 25 7.31 5.28 16.93
CA ARG A 25 6.46 6.15 17.75
C ARG A 25 6.90 7.62 17.73
N ASN A 26 8.20 7.86 17.78
CA ASN A 26 8.74 9.22 17.73
C ASN A 26 8.51 9.89 16.37
N ILE A 27 8.64 9.12 15.27
CA ILE A 27 8.37 9.61 13.91
C ILE A 27 6.86 9.85 13.73
N ALA A 28 6.02 8.94 14.22
CA ALA A 28 4.57 9.01 14.11
C ALA A 28 3.97 10.25 14.77
N ALA A 29 4.60 10.75 15.86
CA ALA A 29 4.14 11.95 16.55
C ALA A 29 4.08 13.19 15.63
N ASP A 30 4.96 13.28 14.63
CA ASP A 30 5.01 14.41 13.69
C ASP A 30 3.77 14.45 12.76
N ALA A 31 3.05 13.33 12.61
CA ALA A 31 1.89 13.26 11.73
C ALA A 31 0.66 14.02 12.28
N HIS A 32 0.63 14.37 13.56
CA HIS A 32 -0.57 14.86 14.22
C HIS A 32 -1.82 14.04 13.89
N ALA A 33 -1.68 12.70 14.01
CA ALA A 33 -2.59 11.70 13.49
C ALA A 33 -2.53 10.41 14.32
N LYS A 34 -3.46 9.49 14.04
CA LYS A 34 -3.30 8.08 14.39
C LYS A 34 -2.41 7.43 13.33
N VAL A 35 -1.31 6.84 13.73
CA VAL A 35 -0.41 6.11 12.82
C VAL A 35 -0.40 4.64 13.22
N SER A 36 -0.69 3.77 12.27
CA SER A 36 -0.65 2.33 12.48
C SER A 36 0.27 1.66 11.45
N THR A 37 1.08 0.69 11.91
CA THR A 37 2.11 0.03 11.09
C THR A 37 2.22 -1.44 11.41
N ALA A 38 2.60 -2.22 10.40
CA ALA A 38 3.09 -3.58 10.54
C ALA A 38 4.17 -3.87 9.51
N CYS A 39 5.03 -4.84 9.78
CA CYS A 39 6.02 -5.30 8.81
C CYS A 39 6.36 -6.78 9.02
N SER A 40 6.92 -7.39 7.97
CA SER A 40 7.38 -8.78 8.01
C SER A 40 8.61 -8.98 7.16
N LEU A 41 9.62 -9.64 7.76
CA LEU A 41 10.79 -10.17 7.06
C LEU A 41 10.98 -11.62 7.56
N PRO A 42 10.58 -12.62 6.76
CA PRO A 42 10.61 -14.03 7.20
C PRO A 42 11.97 -14.48 7.74
N GLY A 43 11.95 -15.32 8.77
CA GLY A 43 13.18 -15.85 9.40
C GLY A 43 13.93 -14.83 10.28
N THR A 44 13.35 -13.69 10.59
CA THR A 44 13.97 -12.65 11.42
C THR A 44 13.04 -12.19 12.55
N PRO A 45 13.58 -11.59 13.64
CA PRO A 45 12.78 -11.01 14.72
C PRO A 45 12.35 -9.57 14.42
N LEU A 46 12.28 -9.16 13.15
CA LEU A 46 11.84 -7.82 12.78
C LEU A 46 10.44 -7.56 13.33
N ASN A 47 10.29 -6.47 14.07
CA ASN A 47 9.01 -6.01 14.59
C ASN A 47 8.95 -4.48 14.53
N CYS A 48 8.01 -3.97 13.73
CA CYS A 48 7.73 -2.54 13.60
C CYS A 48 6.28 -2.20 13.99
N ASP A 49 5.58 -3.09 14.68
CA ASP A 49 4.17 -2.99 14.96
C ASP A 49 3.87 -1.78 15.87
N LEU A 50 2.94 -0.97 15.40
CA LEU A 50 2.28 0.10 16.14
C LEU A 50 0.81 0.04 15.75
N ASP A 51 -0.07 -0.24 16.71
CA ASP A 51 -1.53 -0.38 16.48
C ASP A 51 -1.85 -1.25 15.25
N ALA A 52 -1.17 -2.43 15.14
CA ALA A 52 -1.19 -3.28 13.95
C ALA A 52 -2.56 -3.91 13.65
N GLU A 53 -3.49 -3.91 14.62
CA GLU A 53 -4.89 -4.37 14.52
C GLU A 53 -5.89 -3.20 14.44
N ALA A 54 -5.40 -1.96 14.25
CA ALA A 54 -6.29 -0.82 14.03
C ALA A 54 -7.06 -0.96 12.70
N HIS A 55 -8.20 -0.27 12.60
CA HIS A 55 -9.04 -0.24 11.40
C HIS A 55 -8.92 1.11 10.67
N PRO A 56 -7.76 1.45 10.09
CA PRO A 56 -7.59 2.68 9.34
C PRO A 56 -8.40 2.65 8.04
N PRO A 57 -9.00 3.79 7.60
CA PRO A 57 -9.62 3.88 6.30
C PRO A 57 -8.59 3.64 5.21
N MET A 58 -8.78 2.59 4.41
CA MET A 58 -7.73 2.10 3.51
C MET A 58 -7.62 2.87 2.19
N GLN A 59 -8.68 3.58 1.77
CA GLN A 59 -8.73 4.26 0.48
C GLN A 59 -8.30 3.33 -0.68
N SER A 60 -7.62 3.84 -1.67
CA SER A 60 -7.19 3.08 -2.85
C SER A 60 -6.29 1.86 -2.56
N VAL A 61 -5.94 1.56 -1.32
CA VAL A 61 -5.24 0.31 -0.98
C VAL A 61 -6.08 -0.91 -1.37
N PHE A 62 -7.43 -0.83 -1.32
CA PHE A 62 -8.33 -1.92 -1.72
C PHE A 62 -8.15 -2.37 -3.17
N LYS A 63 -7.58 -1.53 -4.02
CA LYS A 63 -7.35 -1.85 -5.45
C LYS A 63 -6.36 -2.98 -5.65
N LEU A 64 -5.47 -3.25 -4.68
CA LEU A 64 -4.60 -4.42 -4.72
C LEU A 64 -5.38 -5.73 -4.47
N PRO A 65 -6.16 -5.88 -3.37
CA PRO A 65 -7.09 -7.01 -3.20
C PRO A 65 -8.03 -7.22 -4.39
N LEU A 66 -8.60 -6.15 -4.94
CA LEU A 66 -9.48 -6.22 -6.11
C LEU A 66 -8.76 -6.78 -7.33
N ALA A 67 -7.56 -6.29 -7.65
CA ALA A 67 -6.79 -6.78 -8.79
C ALA A 67 -6.40 -8.26 -8.62
N LEU A 68 -6.02 -8.67 -7.40
CA LEU A 68 -5.73 -10.06 -7.08
C LEU A 68 -6.97 -10.95 -7.31
N THR A 69 -8.15 -10.50 -6.89
CA THR A 69 -9.43 -11.20 -7.10
C THR A 69 -9.75 -11.37 -8.60
N ILE A 70 -9.60 -10.32 -9.38
CA ILE A 70 -9.85 -10.39 -10.83
C ILE A 70 -8.85 -11.32 -11.53
N LEU A 71 -7.55 -11.25 -11.19
CA LEU A 71 -6.55 -12.15 -11.76
C LEU A 71 -6.83 -13.61 -11.41
N HIS A 72 -7.27 -13.89 -10.17
CA HIS A 72 -7.74 -15.22 -9.80
C HIS A 72 -8.94 -15.66 -10.66
N GLN A 73 -9.93 -14.79 -10.89
CA GLN A 73 -11.07 -15.09 -11.75
C GLN A 73 -10.67 -15.32 -13.21
N VAL A 74 -9.59 -14.67 -13.70
CA VAL A 74 -8.98 -14.96 -15.00
C VAL A 74 -8.43 -16.38 -15.02
N GLU A 75 -7.71 -16.81 -13.99
CA GLU A 75 -7.16 -18.18 -13.89
C GLU A 75 -8.23 -19.25 -13.76
N GLN A 76 -9.40 -18.90 -13.19
CA GLN A 76 -10.58 -19.77 -13.18
C GLN A 76 -11.34 -19.80 -14.52
N GLY A 77 -10.85 -19.07 -15.54
CA GLY A 77 -11.49 -19.02 -16.88
C GLY A 77 -12.76 -18.18 -16.94
N LYS A 78 -13.08 -17.40 -15.88
CA LYS A 78 -14.24 -16.49 -15.89
C LYS A 78 -14.02 -15.31 -16.85
N PHE A 79 -12.77 -14.87 -17.01
CA PHE A 79 -12.35 -13.78 -17.90
C PHE A 79 -11.09 -14.17 -18.67
N SER A 80 -10.79 -13.39 -19.73
CA SER A 80 -9.47 -13.34 -20.36
C SER A 80 -8.89 -11.93 -20.18
N LEU A 81 -7.57 -11.82 -20.01
CA LEU A 81 -6.91 -10.51 -19.88
C LEU A 81 -7.12 -9.60 -21.10
N ASP A 82 -7.27 -10.20 -22.28
CA ASP A 82 -7.48 -9.46 -23.54
C ASP A 82 -8.96 -9.26 -23.85
N GLN A 83 -9.87 -9.80 -23.01
CA GLN A 83 -11.30 -9.59 -23.14
C GLN A 83 -11.64 -8.11 -22.99
N SER A 84 -12.44 -7.61 -23.93
CA SER A 84 -13.00 -6.26 -23.87
C SER A 84 -14.09 -6.17 -22.81
N ILE A 85 -13.97 -5.19 -21.93
CA ILE A 85 -14.96 -4.85 -20.90
C ILE A 85 -15.60 -3.53 -21.29
N ARG A 86 -16.93 -3.53 -21.35
CA ARG A 86 -17.68 -2.31 -21.66
C ARG A 86 -17.60 -1.30 -20.53
N PHE A 87 -17.03 -0.11 -20.80
CA PHE A 87 -17.17 1.07 -19.95
C PHE A 87 -18.54 1.68 -20.26
N GLN A 88 -19.50 1.47 -19.36
CA GLN A 88 -20.89 1.88 -19.53
C GLN A 88 -21.09 3.33 -19.07
N PRO A 89 -22.09 4.08 -19.61
CA PRO A 89 -22.42 5.40 -19.07
C PRO A 89 -22.73 5.39 -17.57
N GLU A 90 -23.29 4.29 -17.08
CA GLU A 90 -23.58 4.08 -15.66
C GLU A 90 -22.32 3.90 -14.80
N ASP A 91 -21.16 3.62 -15.39
CA ASP A 91 -19.88 3.52 -14.68
C ASP A 91 -19.25 4.90 -14.44
N LEU A 92 -19.74 5.98 -15.08
CA LEU A 92 -19.26 7.34 -14.83
C LEU A 92 -19.49 7.76 -13.39
N ILE A 93 -18.44 8.22 -12.71
CA ILE A 93 -18.52 8.75 -11.34
C ILE A 93 -18.66 10.28 -11.44
N LEU A 94 -19.65 10.83 -10.74
CA LEU A 94 -19.92 12.27 -10.69
C LEU A 94 -20.05 12.75 -9.24
N PRO A 95 -19.43 13.91 -8.86
CA PRO A 95 -18.50 14.71 -9.69
C PRO A 95 -17.29 13.87 -10.15
N VAL A 96 -16.59 14.33 -11.19
CA VAL A 96 -15.50 13.56 -11.82
C VAL A 96 -14.38 13.30 -10.80
N PRO A 97 -14.05 12.03 -10.52
CA PRO A 97 -12.96 11.69 -9.62
C PRO A 97 -11.61 11.78 -10.33
N TYR A 98 -10.53 11.49 -9.59
CA TYR A 98 -9.26 11.18 -10.26
C TYR A 98 -9.42 9.88 -11.09
N SER A 99 -9.53 10.03 -12.40
CA SER A 99 -9.67 8.90 -13.33
C SER A 99 -9.15 9.23 -14.74
N PRO A 100 -7.89 8.86 -15.05
CA PRO A 100 -7.37 8.93 -16.42
C PRO A 100 -8.25 8.22 -17.45
N LEU A 101 -8.97 7.16 -17.05
CA LEU A 101 -9.93 6.47 -17.92
C LEU A 101 -11.11 7.39 -18.28
N GLN A 102 -11.71 8.03 -17.28
CA GLN A 102 -12.86 8.90 -17.50
C GLN A 102 -12.45 10.20 -18.19
N ASP A 103 -11.26 10.73 -17.91
CA ASP A 103 -10.69 11.89 -18.62
C ASP A 103 -10.54 11.58 -20.13
N LYS A 104 -10.09 10.37 -20.45
CA LYS A 104 -9.93 9.94 -21.85
C LYS A 104 -11.26 9.65 -22.56
N TYR A 105 -12.25 9.17 -21.83
CA TYR A 105 -13.55 8.76 -22.36
C TYR A 105 -14.70 9.36 -21.52
N PRO A 106 -14.91 10.68 -21.60
CA PRO A 106 -15.83 11.38 -20.68
C PRO A 106 -17.31 11.03 -20.89
N GLN A 107 -17.65 10.40 -22.01
CA GLN A 107 -19.01 9.95 -22.31
C GLN A 107 -19.19 8.44 -22.11
N ALA A 108 -18.14 7.74 -21.65
CA ALA A 108 -18.10 6.28 -21.63
C ALA A 108 -18.41 5.64 -23.02
N GLY A 109 -19.12 4.53 -23.06
CA GLY A 109 -19.58 3.92 -24.32
C GLY A 109 -18.47 3.24 -25.14
N VAL A 110 -17.33 2.92 -24.55
CA VAL A 110 -16.19 2.26 -25.21
C VAL A 110 -15.89 0.90 -24.59
N ASP A 111 -15.20 0.07 -25.36
CA ASP A 111 -14.69 -1.22 -24.88
C ASP A 111 -13.21 -1.08 -24.53
N VAL A 112 -12.84 -1.55 -23.32
CA VAL A 112 -11.48 -1.45 -22.79
C VAL A 112 -10.99 -2.85 -22.41
N PRO A 113 -9.78 -3.27 -22.86
CA PRO A 113 -9.23 -4.56 -22.44
C PRO A 113 -9.11 -4.69 -20.93
N LEU A 114 -9.45 -5.86 -20.37
CA LEU A 114 -9.37 -6.12 -18.93
C LEU A 114 -7.97 -5.84 -18.35
N ARG A 115 -6.92 -6.22 -19.10
CA ARG A 115 -5.53 -5.91 -18.76
C ARG A 115 -5.29 -4.42 -18.54
N THR A 116 -5.87 -3.58 -19.40
CA THR A 116 -5.75 -2.12 -19.31
C THR A 116 -6.44 -1.59 -18.06
N LEU A 117 -7.66 -2.07 -17.75
CA LEU A 117 -8.38 -1.67 -16.55
C LEU A 117 -7.60 -2.06 -15.28
N LEU A 118 -7.04 -3.27 -15.22
CA LEU A 118 -6.19 -3.73 -14.12
C LEU A 118 -4.95 -2.85 -13.95
N GLN A 119 -4.24 -2.57 -15.05
CA GLN A 119 -3.08 -1.69 -15.03
C GLN A 119 -3.44 -0.27 -14.54
N MET A 120 -4.52 0.31 -15.06
CA MET A 120 -4.98 1.63 -14.62
C MET A 120 -5.36 1.65 -13.13
N THR A 121 -6.01 0.60 -12.65
CA THR A 121 -6.41 0.46 -11.25
C THR A 121 -5.21 0.35 -10.32
N VAL A 122 -4.22 -0.48 -10.63
CA VAL A 122 -3.07 -0.74 -9.75
C VAL A 122 -2.00 0.35 -9.90
N ALA A 123 -1.57 0.62 -11.14
CA ALA A 123 -0.44 1.52 -11.40
C ALA A 123 -0.82 3.00 -11.32
N LEU A 124 -1.98 3.37 -11.87
CA LEU A 124 -2.44 4.76 -11.90
C LEU A 124 -3.44 5.09 -10.79
N SER A 125 -3.91 4.08 -10.04
CA SER A 125 -4.95 4.25 -9.01
C SER A 125 -6.26 4.84 -9.54
N ASP A 126 -6.61 4.55 -10.79
CA ASP A 126 -7.81 5.04 -11.47
C ASP A 126 -9.09 4.60 -10.74
N ASN A 127 -9.95 5.56 -10.39
CA ASN A 127 -11.14 5.28 -9.57
C ASN A 127 -12.26 4.65 -10.41
N THR A 128 -12.48 5.13 -11.63
CA THR A 128 -13.52 4.58 -12.51
C THR A 128 -13.15 3.18 -12.98
N ALA A 129 -11.88 2.93 -13.34
CA ALA A 129 -11.42 1.60 -13.67
C ALA A 129 -11.59 0.62 -12.49
N ALA A 130 -11.34 1.08 -11.26
CA ALA A 130 -11.57 0.26 -10.06
C ALA A 130 -13.04 -0.11 -9.87
N ASP A 131 -13.98 0.84 -10.05
CA ASP A 131 -15.41 0.55 -9.93
C ASP A 131 -15.93 -0.37 -11.04
N ILE A 132 -15.41 -0.24 -12.27
CA ILE A 132 -15.69 -1.22 -13.35
C ILE A 132 -15.21 -2.62 -12.96
N LEU A 133 -13.98 -2.74 -12.44
CA LEU A 133 -13.44 -4.02 -11.97
C LEU A 133 -14.25 -4.57 -10.80
N LEU A 134 -14.64 -3.72 -9.84
CA LEU A 134 -15.46 -4.13 -8.69
C LEU A 134 -16.83 -4.66 -9.15
N ARG A 135 -17.46 -4.00 -10.13
CA ARG A 135 -18.71 -4.45 -10.75
C ARG A 135 -18.57 -5.84 -11.37
N ILE A 136 -17.54 -6.08 -12.21
CA ILE A 136 -17.36 -7.38 -12.90
C ILE A 136 -16.85 -8.48 -11.96
N ALA A 137 -16.14 -8.13 -10.88
CA ALA A 137 -15.73 -9.06 -9.84
C ALA A 137 -16.93 -9.74 -9.16
N GLY A 138 -18.06 -9.04 -9.08
CA GLY A 138 -19.24 -9.45 -8.35
C GLY A 138 -19.49 -8.63 -7.08
N GLY A 139 -18.84 -7.45 -6.97
CA GLY A 139 -19.01 -6.48 -5.89
C GLY A 139 -18.03 -6.65 -4.71
N PRO A 140 -18.13 -5.75 -3.71
CA PRO A 140 -17.21 -5.72 -2.57
C PRO A 140 -17.12 -7.04 -1.80
N LYS A 141 -18.26 -7.66 -1.54
CA LYS A 141 -18.34 -8.95 -0.82
C LYS A 141 -17.54 -10.06 -1.47
N THR A 142 -17.53 -10.14 -2.81
CA THR A 142 -16.74 -11.14 -3.53
C THR A 142 -15.24 -10.96 -3.33
N VAL A 143 -14.78 -9.70 -3.29
CA VAL A 143 -13.39 -9.38 -2.99
C VAL A 143 -13.04 -9.76 -1.56
N GLU A 144 -13.90 -9.38 -0.60
CA GLU A 144 -13.70 -9.68 0.82
C GLU A 144 -13.64 -11.19 1.07
N ASP A 145 -14.58 -11.96 0.50
CA ASP A 145 -14.64 -13.42 0.64
C ASP A 145 -13.38 -14.09 0.06
N TYR A 146 -12.90 -13.62 -1.09
CA TYR A 146 -11.69 -14.17 -1.68
C TYR A 146 -10.46 -13.90 -0.82
N ILE A 147 -10.31 -12.66 -0.31
CA ILE A 147 -9.18 -12.31 0.56
C ILE A 147 -9.21 -13.11 1.86
N ALA A 148 -10.39 -13.30 2.46
CA ALA A 148 -10.58 -14.15 3.63
C ALA A 148 -10.23 -15.63 3.33
N ALA A 149 -10.59 -16.15 2.15
CA ALA A 149 -10.24 -17.50 1.72
C ALA A 149 -8.72 -17.74 1.56
N LEU A 150 -7.94 -16.67 1.34
CA LEU A 150 -6.48 -16.72 1.36
C LEU A 150 -5.88 -16.76 2.77
N GLY A 151 -6.71 -16.71 3.82
CA GLY A 151 -6.28 -16.64 5.21
C GLY A 151 -5.85 -15.26 5.68
N VAL A 152 -6.07 -14.23 4.87
CA VAL A 152 -5.80 -12.84 5.24
C VAL A 152 -6.94 -12.32 6.12
N THR A 153 -6.60 -11.80 7.28
CA THR A 153 -7.56 -11.24 8.25
C THR A 153 -7.53 -9.71 8.22
N GLY A 154 -8.52 -9.09 8.87
CA GLY A 154 -8.52 -7.64 9.05
C GLY A 154 -8.70 -6.83 7.75
N PHE A 155 -9.39 -7.38 6.76
CA PHE A 155 -9.79 -6.69 5.53
C PHE A 155 -11.31 -6.58 5.46
N HIS A 156 -11.81 -5.36 5.29
CA HIS A 156 -13.24 -5.10 5.13
C HIS A 156 -13.49 -4.09 4.02
N LEU A 157 -14.26 -4.48 3.01
CA LEU A 157 -14.63 -3.67 1.86
C LEU A 157 -16.14 -3.65 1.71
N GLN A 158 -16.75 -2.48 1.85
CA GLN A 158 -18.18 -2.28 1.74
C GLN A 158 -18.59 -1.43 0.54
N ASP A 159 -17.80 -0.39 0.23
CA ASP A 159 -18.14 0.63 -0.73
C ASP A 159 -17.10 0.71 -1.85
N GLY A 160 -17.55 0.99 -3.10
CA GLY A 160 -16.71 1.37 -4.22
C GLY A 160 -16.45 2.89 -4.26
N GLU A 161 -15.64 3.32 -5.20
CA GLU A 161 -15.20 4.70 -5.35
C GLU A 161 -16.37 5.68 -5.56
N ARG A 162 -17.42 5.27 -6.30
CA ARG A 162 -18.62 6.08 -6.51
C ARG A 162 -19.33 6.45 -5.19
N ALA A 163 -19.44 5.50 -4.27
CA ALA A 163 -20.06 5.73 -2.97
C ALA A 163 -19.22 6.71 -2.15
N LEU A 164 -17.91 6.52 -2.12
CA LEU A 164 -16.95 7.38 -1.40
C LEU A 164 -16.95 8.83 -1.92
N HIS A 165 -17.14 9.01 -3.24
CA HIS A 165 -17.23 10.35 -3.85
C HIS A 165 -18.55 11.07 -3.57
N ARG A 166 -19.62 10.32 -3.32
CA ARG A 166 -20.92 10.91 -2.93
C ARG A 166 -20.98 11.31 -1.47
N ASP A 167 -20.33 10.56 -0.62
CA ASP A 167 -20.31 10.76 0.83
C ASP A 167 -18.97 10.34 1.41
N HIS A 168 -18.13 11.33 1.69
CA HIS A 168 -16.78 11.11 2.22
C HIS A 168 -16.78 10.45 3.60
N SER A 169 -17.89 10.51 4.35
CA SER A 169 -17.98 9.82 5.64
C SER A 169 -17.95 8.29 5.52
N LEU A 170 -18.34 7.76 4.35
CA LEU A 170 -18.33 6.31 4.09
C LEU A 170 -16.91 5.72 4.02
N GLN A 171 -15.88 6.55 3.85
CA GLN A 171 -14.50 6.07 3.74
C GLN A 171 -14.03 5.22 4.94
N TYR A 172 -14.58 5.44 6.14
CA TYR A 172 -14.26 4.66 7.34
C TYR A 172 -14.91 3.27 7.37
N ARG A 173 -15.81 2.98 6.43
CA ARG A 173 -16.44 1.67 6.27
C ARG A 173 -15.56 0.69 5.52
N ASN A 174 -14.54 1.19 4.81
CA ASN A 174 -13.52 0.40 4.12
C ASN A 174 -12.22 0.48 4.91
N TRP A 175 -11.80 -0.60 5.54
CA TRP A 175 -10.59 -0.58 6.36
C TRP A 175 -9.73 -1.82 6.14
N PHE A 176 -8.45 -1.70 6.42
CA PHE A 176 -7.50 -2.79 6.36
C PHE A 176 -6.53 -2.69 7.53
N GLU A 177 -6.51 -3.70 8.41
CA GLU A 177 -5.53 -3.77 9.48
C GLU A 177 -4.12 -3.81 8.90
N PRO A 178 -3.16 -3.07 9.47
CA PRO A 178 -1.76 -3.12 9.02
C PRO A 178 -1.20 -4.55 8.93
N GLN A 179 -1.46 -5.38 9.94
CA GLN A 179 -1.03 -6.79 9.93
C GLN A 179 -1.68 -7.60 8.81
N GLY A 180 -2.96 -7.39 8.53
CA GLY A 180 -3.66 -8.05 7.43
C GLY A 180 -3.10 -7.63 6.07
N ALA A 181 -2.78 -6.34 5.89
CA ALA A 181 -2.13 -5.84 4.69
C ALA A 181 -0.74 -6.48 4.47
N VAL A 182 0.04 -6.66 5.54
CA VAL A 182 1.32 -7.38 5.49
C VAL A 182 1.11 -8.86 5.19
N GLN A 183 0.09 -9.51 5.75
CA GLN A 183 -0.25 -10.90 5.41
C GLN A 183 -0.56 -11.03 3.91
N LEU A 184 -1.36 -10.12 3.33
CA LEU A 184 -1.64 -10.11 1.89
C LEU A 184 -0.37 -9.96 1.05
N LEU A 185 0.51 -9.01 1.41
CA LEU A 185 1.80 -8.81 0.73
C LEU A 185 2.67 -10.05 0.79
N ARG A 186 2.73 -10.74 1.95
CA ARG A 186 3.46 -12.01 2.12
C ARG A 186 2.84 -13.14 1.27
N THR A 187 1.51 -13.24 1.26
CA THR A 187 0.80 -14.21 0.42
C THR A 187 1.18 -14.02 -1.05
N VAL A 188 1.17 -12.79 -1.56
CA VAL A 188 1.56 -12.47 -2.95
C VAL A 188 3.05 -12.77 -3.21
N SER A 189 3.93 -12.48 -2.26
CA SER A 189 5.38 -12.60 -2.43
C SER A 189 5.89 -14.04 -2.27
N ASP A 190 5.40 -14.78 -1.27
CA ASP A 190 6.00 -16.03 -0.84
C ASP A 190 5.29 -17.28 -1.40
N HIS A 191 3.96 -17.19 -1.49
CA HIS A 191 3.09 -18.29 -1.92
C HIS A 191 1.90 -17.75 -2.70
N SER A 192 2.19 -17.03 -3.79
CA SER A 192 1.15 -16.38 -4.57
C SER A 192 0.03 -17.36 -4.95
N PRO A 193 -1.25 -16.96 -4.77
CA PRO A 193 -2.38 -17.77 -5.22
C PRO A 193 -2.57 -17.72 -6.73
N LEU A 194 -1.73 -16.96 -7.44
CA LEU A 194 -1.73 -16.80 -8.90
C LEU A 194 -0.56 -17.56 -9.52
N THR A 195 -0.66 -17.82 -10.82
CA THR A 195 0.48 -18.29 -11.62
C THR A 195 1.65 -17.32 -11.54
N MET A 196 2.85 -17.79 -11.86
CA MET A 196 4.07 -16.95 -11.94
C MET A 196 3.88 -15.77 -12.90
N GLU A 197 3.19 -15.98 -14.03
CA GLU A 197 2.92 -14.94 -15.02
C GLU A 197 2.06 -13.82 -14.43
N HIS A 198 0.91 -14.15 -13.83
CA HIS A 198 -0.01 -13.16 -13.29
C HIS A 198 0.54 -12.49 -12.03
N THR A 199 1.27 -13.22 -11.20
CA THR A 199 2.01 -12.63 -10.06
C THR A 199 3.05 -11.62 -10.53
N GLY A 200 3.84 -11.98 -11.54
CA GLY A 200 4.82 -11.10 -12.17
C GLY A 200 4.19 -9.83 -12.75
N LEU A 201 3.03 -9.97 -13.39
CA LEU A 201 2.27 -8.87 -13.96
C LEU A 201 1.75 -7.92 -12.86
N LEU A 202 1.14 -8.46 -11.81
CA LEU A 202 0.65 -7.68 -10.66
C LEU A 202 1.79 -6.89 -10.00
N LEU A 203 2.91 -7.55 -9.72
CA LEU A 203 4.07 -6.90 -9.12
C LEU A 203 4.71 -5.86 -10.06
N ALA A 204 4.68 -6.08 -11.38
CA ALA A 204 5.13 -5.08 -12.35
C ALA A 204 4.26 -3.82 -12.32
N TRP A 205 2.93 -3.95 -12.25
CA TRP A 205 2.03 -2.80 -12.09
C TRP A 205 2.25 -2.08 -10.77
N MET A 206 2.45 -2.81 -9.67
CA MET A 206 2.78 -2.21 -8.37
C MET A 206 4.10 -1.42 -8.41
N ARG A 207 5.13 -1.92 -9.12
CA ARG A 207 6.42 -1.21 -9.30
C ARG A 207 6.31 0.00 -10.21
N SER A 208 5.42 -0.02 -11.18
CA SER A 208 5.19 1.09 -12.11
C SER A 208 4.21 2.15 -11.57
N SER A 209 3.71 1.97 -10.37
CA SER A 209 2.86 2.94 -9.69
C SER A 209 3.59 4.26 -9.46
N ARG A 210 2.83 5.32 -9.11
CA ARG A 210 3.43 6.61 -8.73
C ARG A 210 4.45 6.41 -7.62
N ALA A 211 5.35 7.39 -7.45
CA ALA A 211 6.39 7.30 -6.42
C ALA A 211 5.82 6.84 -5.07
N SER A 212 6.35 5.74 -4.56
CA SER A 212 5.99 5.19 -3.26
C SER A 212 6.36 6.16 -2.15
N ARG A 213 5.45 6.40 -1.22
CA ARG A 213 5.75 7.18 -0.03
C ARG A 213 6.76 6.46 0.85
N LEU A 214 6.65 5.14 0.95
CA LEU A 214 7.62 4.28 1.65
C LEU A 214 9.02 4.38 1.05
N GLY A 215 9.11 4.65 -0.27
CA GLY A 215 10.36 4.69 -1.02
C GLY A 215 11.10 6.02 -0.99
N LEU A 216 10.46 7.12 -0.54
CA LEU A 216 11.01 8.48 -0.68
C LEU A 216 12.38 8.68 -0.01
N ASP A 217 12.62 8.06 1.15
CA ASP A 217 13.87 8.19 1.91
C ASP A 217 14.78 6.94 1.78
N LEU A 218 14.42 5.97 0.93
CA LEU A 218 15.23 4.77 0.72
C LEU A 218 16.47 5.07 -0.12
N PRO A 219 17.52 4.23 -0.04
CA PRO A 219 18.68 4.35 -0.91
C PRO A 219 18.28 4.35 -2.38
N GLU A 220 19.00 5.13 -3.20
CA GLU A 220 18.78 5.20 -4.65
C GLU A 220 18.84 3.79 -5.28
N GLY A 221 17.94 3.52 -6.23
CA GLY A 221 17.83 2.23 -6.88
C GLY A 221 17.06 1.16 -6.11
N THR A 222 16.59 1.44 -4.88
CA THR A 222 15.77 0.50 -4.13
C THR A 222 14.42 0.28 -4.84
N THR A 223 14.12 -0.96 -5.19
CA THR A 223 12.84 -1.31 -5.82
C THR A 223 11.74 -1.45 -4.78
N VAL A 224 10.62 -0.77 -5.04
CA VAL A 224 9.40 -0.87 -4.21
C VAL A 224 8.21 -1.23 -5.10
N ALA A 225 7.55 -2.34 -4.79
CA ALA A 225 6.26 -2.69 -5.35
C ALA A 225 5.19 -2.30 -4.34
N HIS A 226 4.32 -1.32 -4.65
CA HIS A 226 3.47 -0.71 -3.64
C HIS A 226 2.06 -0.37 -4.13
N LYS A 227 1.15 -0.12 -3.17
CA LYS A 227 -0.15 0.50 -3.41
C LYS A 227 -0.45 1.51 -2.31
N GLY A 228 -0.55 2.77 -2.71
CA GLY A 228 -0.94 3.86 -1.82
C GLY A 228 -2.45 4.11 -1.81
N GLY A 229 -2.90 4.83 -0.79
CA GLY A 229 -4.26 5.37 -0.65
C GLY A 229 -4.24 6.75 -0.04
N THR A 230 -5.09 7.66 -0.51
CA THR A 230 -5.19 9.04 -0.01
C THR A 230 -6.66 9.47 -0.05
N SER A 231 -7.10 10.18 0.99
CA SER A 231 -8.35 10.91 0.99
C SER A 231 -8.11 12.39 0.69
N ASP A 232 -9.17 13.10 0.32
CA ASP A 232 -9.19 14.55 0.36
C ASP A 232 -9.07 15.05 1.82
N THR A 233 -8.74 16.33 1.95
CA THR A 233 -8.75 17.02 3.24
C THR A 233 -10.09 17.71 3.41
N ASP A 234 -10.84 17.33 4.42
CA ASP A 234 -12.12 17.92 4.78
C ASP A 234 -12.03 18.58 6.16
N ASN A 235 -12.46 19.83 6.27
CA ASN A 235 -12.41 20.62 7.51
C ASN A 235 -11.03 20.58 8.22
N GLY A 236 -9.94 20.59 7.42
CA GLY A 236 -8.57 20.55 7.93
C GLY A 236 -8.09 19.17 8.39
N ILE A 237 -8.87 18.12 8.17
CA ILE A 237 -8.52 16.74 8.51
C ILE A 237 -8.39 15.91 7.23
N THR A 238 -7.27 15.22 7.06
CA THR A 238 -7.08 14.19 6.03
C THR A 238 -7.31 12.81 6.66
N ALA A 239 -8.39 12.15 6.27
CA ALA A 239 -8.78 10.87 6.87
C ALA A 239 -7.80 9.74 6.59
N ALA A 240 -7.09 9.78 5.47
CA ALA A 240 -6.13 8.73 5.11
C ALA A 240 -4.96 9.25 4.27
N THR A 241 -3.75 8.85 4.65
CA THR A 241 -2.55 8.88 3.80
C THR A 241 -1.79 7.58 4.07
N ASN A 242 -1.84 6.65 3.11
CA ASN A 242 -1.43 5.26 3.33
C ASN A 242 -0.44 4.81 2.26
N ASP A 243 0.45 3.89 2.61
CA ASP A 243 1.23 3.13 1.62
C ASP A 243 1.55 1.74 2.17
N ILE A 244 1.32 0.71 1.36
CA ILE A 244 1.69 -0.68 1.65
C ILE A 244 2.55 -1.22 0.53
N GLY A 245 3.55 -2.05 0.83
CA GLY A 245 4.42 -2.54 -0.24
C GLY A 245 5.46 -3.57 0.17
N LEU A 246 6.09 -4.09 -0.87
CA LEU A 246 7.25 -4.97 -0.83
C LEU A 246 8.48 -4.16 -1.22
N ILE A 247 9.47 -4.09 -0.34
CA ILE A 247 10.74 -3.40 -0.56
C ILE A 247 11.83 -4.45 -0.76
N ALA A 248 12.55 -4.38 -1.88
CA ALA A 248 13.68 -5.26 -2.14
C ALA A 248 14.89 -4.84 -1.28
N LEU A 249 15.43 -5.77 -0.50
CA LEU A 249 16.66 -5.58 0.27
C LEU A 249 17.89 -5.90 -0.61
N PRO A 250 19.08 -5.39 -0.27
CA PRO A 250 20.31 -5.61 -1.05
C PRO A 250 20.71 -7.09 -1.18
N ASP A 251 20.30 -7.93 -0.25
CA ASP A 251 20.55 -9.38 -0.24
C ASP A 251 19.46 -10.20 -0.98
N GLY A 252 18.52 -9.55 -1.64
CA GLY A 252 17.44 -10.17 -2.41
C GLY A 252 16.18 -10.50 -1.62
N ARG A 253 16.20 -10.38 -0.28
CA ARG A 253 14.99 -10.57 0.53
C ARG A 253 13.95 -9.49 0.25
N GLN A 254 12.67 -9.82 0.46
CA GLN A 254 11.56 -8.90 0.31
C GLN A 254 11.01 -8.52 1.69
N LEU A 255 11.11 -7.26 2.04
CA LEU A 255 10.49 -6.67 3.24
C LEU A 255 9.05 -6.28 2.90
N ALA A 256 8.06 -6.88 3.58
CA ALA A 256 6.67 -6.41 3.52
C ALA A 256 6.44 -5.36 4.61
N ILE A 257 5.79 -4.27 4.26
CA ILE A 257 5.49 -3.17 5.19
C ILE A 257 4.16 -2.50 4.85
N ALA A 258 3.41 -2.11 5.86
CA ALA A 258 2.20 -1.32 5.75
C ALA A 258 2.26 -0.13 6.73
N VAL A 259 1.94 1.06 6.24
CA VAL A 259 1.88 2.30 7.03
C VAL A 259 0.60 3.04 6.68
N PHE A 260 -0.22 3.30 7.71
CA PHE A 260 -1.46 4.04 7.61
C PHE A 260 -1.39 5.27 8.52
N VAL A 261 -1.69 6.44 7.97
CA VAL A 261 -1.80 7.71 8.70
C VAL A 261 -3.24 8.17 8.62
N THR A 262 -3.94 8.17 9.75
CA THR A 262 -5.40 8.38 9.85
C THR A 262 -5.72 9.66 10.61
N ASP A 263 -6.69 10.43 10.11
CA ASP A 263 -7.23 11.64 10.74
C ASP A 263 -6.15 12.70 11.03
N SER A 264 -5.27 12.94 10.06
CA SER A 264 -4.16 13.88 10.23
C SER A 264 -4.59 15.32 10.01
N THR A 265 -4.13 16.21 10.88
CA THR A 265 -4.22 17.67 10.70
C THR A 265 -2.93 18.29 10.14
N ALA A 266 -1.88 17.47 9.95
CA ALA A 266 -0.64 17.91 9.31
C ALA A 266 -0.81 18.11 7.80
N ASP A 267 0.05 18.92 7.20
CA ASP A 267 0.09 19.09 5.75
C ASP A 267 0.53 17.81 5.02
N GLU A 268 0.33 17.76 3.71
CA GLU A 268 0.66 16.60 2.91
C GLU A 268 2.15 16.26 2.99
N ALA A 269 3.04 17.24 2.89
CA ALA A 269 4.48 17.02 2.92
C ALA A 269 4.93 16.35 4.23
N THR A 270 4.34 16.76 5.35
CA THR A 270 4.59 16.17 6.67
C THR A 270 4.10 14.72 6.73
N ARG A 271 2.88 14.43 6.26
CA ARG A 271 2.34 13.07 6.22
C ARG A 271 3.20 12.14 5.35
N LEU A 272 3.61 12.60 4.16
CA LEU A 272 4.49 11.85 3.27
C LEU A 272 5.84 11.57 3.91
N LYS A 273 6.43 12.57 4.58
CA LYS A 273 7.71 12.45 5.28
C LYS A 273 7.64 11.47 6.45
N VAL A 274 6.53 11.42 7.18
CA VAL A 274 6.32 10.43 8.26
C VAL A 274 6.38 9.02 7.69
N ILE A 275 5.65 8.73 6.60
CA ILE A 275 5.66 7.41 5.97
C ILE A 275 7.07 7.07 5.46
N ALA A 276 7.75 8.00 4.80
CA ALA A 276 9.10 7.82 4.29
C ALA A 276 10.11 7.48 5.41
N ARG A 277 10.08 8.24 6.51
CA ARG A 277 10.97 8.00 7.66
C ARG A 277 10.69 6.68 8.36
N ILE A 278 9.42 6.27 8.47
CA ILE A 278 9.06 4.94 8.99
C ILE A 278 9.60 3.87 8.05
N GLY A 279 9.36 3.98 6.73
CA GLY A 279 9.89 3.08 5.72
C GLY A 279 11.41 2.94 5.81
N ARG A 280 12.13 4.06 5.96
CA ARG A 280 13.58 4.08 6.12
C ARG A 280 14.04 3.41 7.41
N ALA A 281 13.42 3.70 8.55
CA ALA A 281 13.79 3.09 9.84
C ALA A 281 13.61 1.56 9.83
N VAL A 282 12.51 1.09 9.22
CA VAL A 282 12.24 -0.35 9.07
C VAL A 282 13.23 -0.99 8.10
N TYR A 283 13.50 -0.36 6.96
CA TYR A 283 14.51 -0.83 5.98
C TYR A 283 15.90 -0.95 6.60
N ASP A 284 16.37 0.09 7.31
CA ASP A 284 17.67 0.08 7.97
C ASP A 284 17.75 -0.98 9.07
N SER A 285 16.65 -1.27 9.77
CA SER A 285 16.59 -2.37 10.73
C SER A 285 16.64 -3.72 10.03
N ALA A 286 15.85 -3.89 8.96
CA ALA A 286 15.78 -5.13 8.17
C ALA A 286 17.14 -5.54 7.55
N THR A 287 17.88 -4.56 7.02
CA THR A 287 19.18 -4.80 6.40
C THR A 287 20.26 -5.26 7.38
N ARG A 288 20.11 -4.95 8.66
CA ARG A 288 21.04 -5.39 9.72
C ARG A 288 20.75 -6.80 10.26
N LEU A 289 19.56 -7.34 9.99
CA LEU A 289 19.13 -8.64 10.50
C LEU A 289 19.60 -9.75 9.58
N GLN A 290 20.27 -10.77 10.17
CA GLN A 290 20.61 -12.02 9.48
C GLN A 290 19.46 -13.04 9.65
N ILE A 291 19.32 -13.94 8.68
CA ILE A 291 18.43 -15.11 8.80
C ILE A 291 19.00 -16.01 9.90
N ARG A 292 18.19 -16.40 10.85
CA ARG A 292 18.53 -17.37 11.89
C ARG A 292 18.30 -18.80 11.42
#